data_b7b28757a95e4005fb2b41d4175f669c
#
_entry.id   b7b28757a95e4005fb2b41d4175f669c
#
_cell.length_a   1.000
_cell.length_b   1.000
_cell.length_c   1.000
_cell.angle_alpha   90.00
_cell.angle_beta   90.00
_cell.angle_gamma   90.00
#
_symmetry.space_group_name_H-M   'P 1'
#
loop_
_entity.id
_entity.type
_entity.pdbx_description
1 polymer ?
#
loop_
_entity_poly.entity_id
_entity_poly.type
_entity_poly.pdbx_seq_one_letter_code
_entity_poly.pdbx_strand_id
1 'polypeptide(L)'
;MPVHAFVDESARPPQYLIAAAIVEPSRVRLLRQSMRALLMPGQRELHFKKEKPLRRRALADAIARLPVEVCVYTRSCRQLGEPARQACFAELVGDLLARQAHRLVIDSRNEQDIYDERTLRRLLGSQPSASQLVYEHVDSTSESLLWIADVAAWCFGAGREWRKRIDPVMSTVIDLG
;
A
#
# COMPACT_ATOMS: atom_id res chain seq x y z
N MET A 1 -3.45 -2.69 -19.49
CA MET A 1 -2.86 -4.00 -19.09
C MET A 1 -3.24 -4.25 -17.65
N PRO A 2 -3.51 -5.49 -17.26
CA PRO A 2 -3.87 -5.79 -15.86
C PRO A 2 -2.74 -5.37 -14.92
N VAL A 3 -3.10 -4.96 -13.71
CA VAL A 3 -2.15 -4.55 -12.67
C VAL A 3 -2.37 -5.34 -11.39
N HIS A 4 -1.34 -5.39 -10.54
CA HIS A 4 -1.43 -5.87 -9.17
C HIS A 4 -1.27 -4.69 -8.22
N ALA A 5 -1.98 -4.67 -7.11
CA ALA A 5 -1.88 -3.68 -6.06
C ALA A 5 -1.37 -4.31 -4.76
N PHE A 6 -0.43 -3.64 -4.11
CA PHE A 6 0.13 -4.02 -2.81
C PHE A 6 -0.11 -2.87 -1.84
N VAL A 7 -0.80 -3.13 -0.73
CA VAL A 7 -1.44 -2.10 0.08
C VAL A 7 -1.01 -2.19 1.53
N ASP A 8 -0.65 -1.05 2.08
CA ASP A 8 -0.41 -0.84 3.51
C ASP A 8 -0.99 0.50 3.97
N GLU A 9 -1.07 0.71 5.27
CA GLU A 9 -1.69 1.84 5.90
C GLU A 9 -0.76 2.68 6.76
N SER A 10 -1.16 3.92 7.02
CA SER A 10 -0.59 4.74 8.08
C SER A 10 -1.69 5.54 8.78
N ALA A 11 -1.80 5.35 10.09
CA ALA A 11 -2.70 6.12 10.92
C ALA A 11 -1.90 7.13 11.75
N ARG A 12 -2.12 8.41 11.48
CA ARG A 12 -1.56 9.53 12.24
C ARG A 12 -2.68 10.54 12.51
N PRO A 13 -3.45 10.36 13.59
CA PRO A 13 -4.54 11.26 13.86
C PRO A 13 -4.12 12.74 13.77
N PRO A 14 -4.92 13.59 13.12
CA PRO A 14 -6.27 13.34 12.62
C PRO A 14 -6.35 12.73 11.20
N GLN A 15 -5.28 12.19 10.65
CA GLN A 15 -5.24 11.64 9.29
C GLN A 15 -5.07 10.12 9.31
N TYR A 16 -5.88 9.45 8.51
CA TYR A 16 -5.74 8.06 8.11
C TYR A 16 -5.42 7.99 6.62
N LEU A 17 -4.56 7.09 6.21
CA LEU A 17 -4.27 6.88 4.80
C LEU A 17 -3.96 5.42 4.46
N ILE A 18 -4.28 5.06 3.22
CA ILE A 18 -3.85 3.83 2.56
C ILE A 18 -2.93 4.22 1.40
N ALA A 19 -1.80 3.54 1.28
CA ALA A 19 -0.94 3.60 0.10
C ALA A 19 -1.04 2.29 -0.68
N ALA A 20 -1.15 2.39 -1.99
CA ALA A 20 -1.20 1.26 -2.91
C ALA A 20 -0.05 1.36 -3.91
N ALA A 21 0.87 0.40 -3.87
CA ALA A 21 1.88 0.22 -4.90
C ALA A 21 1.25 -0.53 -6.07
N ILE A 22 1.14 0.11 -7.22
CA ILE A 22 0.54 -0.42 -8.44
C ILE A 22 1.66 -0.96 -9.33
N VAL A 23 1.61 -2.25 -9.63
CA VAL A 23 2.70 -2.97 -10.27
C VAL A 23 2.18 -3.74 -11.49
N GLU A 24 2.83 -3.59 -12.63
CA GLU A 24 2.61 -4.47 -13.77
C GLU A 24 3.08 -5.89 -13.46
N PRO A 25 2.32 -6.95 -13.81
CA PRO A 25 2.70 -8.34 -13.53
C PRO A 25 4.11 -8.72 -14.01
N SER A 26 4.52 -8.18 -15.15
CA SER A 26 5.85 -8.38 -15.74
C SER A 26 6.99 -7.87 -14.85
N ARG A 27 6.73 -6.86 -14.00
CA ARG A 27 7.71 -6.22 -13.13
C ARG A 27 7.78 -6.79 -11.72
N VAL A 28 6.81 -7.62 -11.32
CA VAL A 28 6.70 -8.17 -9.95
C VAL A 28 7.99 -8.86 -9.52
N ARG A 29 8.56 -9.71 -10.37
CA ARG A 29 9.79 -10.45 -10.04
C ARG A 29 10.98 -9.50 -9.81
N LEU A 30 11.16 -8.53 -10.69
CA LEU A 30 12.24 -7.56 -10.61
C LEU A 30 12.11 -6.70 -9.33
N LEU A 31 10.92 -6.19 -9.08
CA LEU A 31 10.67 -5.34 -7.91
C LEU A 31 10.84 -6.10 -6.59
N ARG A 32 10.37 -7.37 -6.51
CA ARG A 32 10.64 -8.22 -5.33
C ARG A 32 12.14 -8.41 -5.09
N GLN A 33 12.91 -8.63 -6.15
CA GLN A 33 14.36 -8.77 -6.05
C GLN A 33 15.00 -7.46 -5.58
N SER A 34 14.59 -6.32 -6.13
CA SER A 34 15.07 -5.00 -5.74
C SER A 34 14.77 -4.70 -4.27
N MET A 35 13.56 -5.01 -3.80
CA MET A 35 13.17 -4.78 -2.41
C MET A 35 13.96 -5.69 -1.44
N ARG A 36 14.13 -6.96 -1.77
CA ARG A 36 14.91 -7.89 -0.93
C ARG A 36 16.39 -7.50 -0.86
N ALA A 37 16.95 -6.92 -1.91
CA ALA A 37 18.31 -6.41 -1.94
C ALA A 37 18.54 -5.23 -0.97
N LEU A 38 17.47 -4.57 -0.51
CA LEU A 38 17.54 -3.50 0.48
C LEU A 38 17.63 -4.00 1.92
N LEU A 39 17.42 -5.29 2.18
CA LEU A 39 17.51 -5.86 3.54
C LEU A 39 18.95 -5.86 4.04
N MET A 40 19.10 -5.57 5.32
CA MET A 40 20.37 -5.79 6.02
C MET A 40 20.54 -7.27 6.39
N PRO A 41 21.78 -7.74 6.63
CA PRO A 41 22.00 -9.09 7.12
C PRO A 41 21.12 -9.40 8.35
N GLY A 42 20.38 -10.51 8.29
CA GLY A 42 19.49 -10.95 9.36
C GLY A 42 18.10 -10.31 9.38
N GLN A 43 17.84 -9.29 8.57
CA GLN A 43 16.48 -8.78 8.42
C GLN A 43 15.60 -9.72 7.60
N ARG A 44 14.35 -9.95 8.07
CA ARG A 44 13.35 -10.75 7.36
C ARG A 44 12.36 -9.87 6.59
N GLU A 45 12.17 -8.65 7.04
CA GLU A 45 11.29 -7.65 6.45
C GLU A 45 11.86 -6.25 6.61
N LEU A 46 11.37 -5.32 5.82
CA LEU A 46 11.63 -3.91 5.95
C LEU A 46 10.43 -3.29 6.68
N HIS A 47 10.67 -2.74 7.86
CA HIS A 47 9.65 -2.05 8.64
C HIS A 47 10.09 -0.60 8.83
N PHE A 48 9.61 0.29 7.97
CA PHE A 48 10.17 1.63 7.80
C PHE A 48 10.17 2.47 9.08
N LYS A 49 9.12 2.35 9.89
CA LYS A 49 9.01 3.06 11.17
C LYS A 49 10.12 2.69 12.16
N LYS A 50 10.64 1.46 12.09
CA LYS A 50 11.71 0.97 12.98
C LYS A 50 13.12 1.32 12.48
N GLU A 51 13.26 1.76 11.24
CA GLU A 51 14.56 2.09 10.66
C GLU A 51 15.13 3.39 11.23
N LYS A 52 16.47 3.52 11.26
CA LYS A 52 17.15 4.76 11.67
C LYS A 52 16.96 5.87 10.63
N PRO A 53 16.99 7.16 11.01
CA PRO A 53 16.72 8.28 10.10
C PRO A 53 17.56 8.28 8.82
N LEU A 54 18.86 8.01 8.92
CA LEU A 54 19.74 7.95 7.75
C LEU A 54 19.33 6.81 6.80
N ARG A 55 19.00 5.65 7.37
CA ARG A 55 18.56 4.49 6.61
C ARG A 55 17.20 4.74 5.94
N ARG A 56 16.26 5.38 6.65
CA ARG A 56 14.98 5.77 6.04
C ARG A 56 15.17 6.64 4.79
N ARG A 57 16.09 7.61 4.83
CA ARG A 57 16.39 8.44 3.66
C ARG A 57 16.88 7.59 2.49
N ALA A 58 17.84 6.71 2.73
CA ALA A 58 18.38 5.82 1.71
C ALA A 58 17.31 4.88 1.11
N LEU A 59 16.42 4.34 1.95
CA LEU A 59 15.32 3.48 1.52
C LEU A 59 14.27 4.24 0.69
N ALA A 60 13.86 5.43 1.14
CA ALA A 60 12.92 6.27 0.39
C ALA A 60 13.51 6.67 -0.97
N ASP A 61 14.79 7.06 -1.01
CA ASP A 61 15.47 7.40 -2.26
C ASP A 61 15.64 6.19 -3.19
N ALA A 62 15.81 4.99 -2.64
CA ALA A 62 15.87 3.76 -3.43
C ALA A 62 14.50 3.43 -4.06
N ILE A 63 13.42 3.54 -3.28
CA ILE A 63 12.06 3.31 -3.77
C ILE A 63 11.65 4.35 -4.81
N ALA A 64 12.04 5.61 -4.63
CA ALA A 64 11.77 6.68 -5.60
C ALA A 64 12.35 6.43 -7.00
N ARG A 65 13.29 5.49 -7.13
CA ARG A 65 13.89 5.08 -8.42
C ARG A 65 13.29 3.81 -9.02
N LEU A 66 12.33 3.18 -8.32
CA LEU A 66 11.70 1.96 -8.83
C LEU A 66 10.66 2.28 -9.93
N PRO A 67 10.49 1.40 -10.91
CA PRO A 67 9.45 1.52 -11.93
C PRO A 67 8.09 1.06 -11.38
N VAL A 68 7.55 1.80 -10.43
CA VAL A 68 6.28 1.53 -9.74
C VAL A 68 5.48 2.82 -9.63
N GLU A 69 4.16 2.71 -9.66
CA GLU A 69 3.25 3.81 -9.32
C GLU A 69 2.75 3.62 -7.89
N VAL A 70 2.59 4.72 -7.16
CA VAL A 70 1.95 4.71 -5.85
C VAL A 70 0.73 5.63 -5.86
N CYS A 71 -0.41 5.09 -5.45
CA CYS A 71 -1.63 5.84 -5.21
C CYS A 71 -1.86 5.96 -3.70
N VAL A 72 -2.29 7.12 -3.23
CA VAL A 72 -2.59 7.36 -1.82
C VAL A 72 -4.02 7.86 -1.67
N TYR A 73 -4.73 7.26 -0.74
CA TYR A 73 -6.11 7.59 -0.37
C TYR A 73 -6.10 8.04 1.08
N THR A 74 -6.55 9.26 1.35
CA THR A 74 -6.51 9.82 2.70
C THR A 74 -7.91 10.18 3.18
N ARG A 75 -8.11 10.11 4.49
CA ARG A 75 -9.31 10.59 5.14
C ARG A 75 -9.00 11.12 6.54
N SER A 76 -9.68 12.20 6.91
CA SER A 76 -9.64 12.69 8.29
C SER A 76 -10.32 11.71 9.23
N CYS A 77 -9.68 11.39 10.35
CA CYS A 77 -10.28 10.58 11.40
C CYS A 77 -9.91 11.14 12.78
N ARG A 78 -10.93 11.35 13.63
CA ARG A 78 -10.72 11.82 15.00
C ARG A 78 -10.55 10.68 15.99
N GLN A 79 -10.96 9.47 15.63
CA GLN A 79 -10.94 8.25 16.44
C GLN A 79 -10.37 7.07 15.65
N LEU A 80 -10.51 5.85 16.17
CA LEU A 80 -10.04 4.63 15.50
C LEU A 80 -10.45 4.58 14.03
N GLY A 81 -9.47 4.30 13.18
CA GLY A 81 -9.52 4.53 11.75
C GLY A 81 -10.37 3.58 10.90
N GLU A 82 -11.18 2.67 11.50
CA GLU A 82 -11.90 1.67 10.70
C GLU A 82 -12.90 2.27 9.69
N PRO A 83 -13.75 3.26 10.03
CA PRO A 83 -14.60 3.92 9.04
C PRO A 83 -13.78 4.66 7.97
N ALA A 84 -12.66 5.29 8.34
CA ALA A 84 -11.76 5.94 7.40
C ALA A 84 -11.09 4.91 6.48
N ARG A 85 -10.67 3.76 7.03
CA ARG A 85 -10.12 2.65 6.26
C ARG A 85 -11.12 2.12 5.24
N GLN A 86 -12.37 1.88 5.63
CA GLN A 86 -13.43 1.42 4.74
C GLN A 86 -13.68 2.39 3.59
N ALA A 87 -13.69 3.70 3.85
CA ALA A 87 -13.85 4.72 2.83
C ALA A 87 -12.66 4.75 1.86
N CYS A 88 -11.43 4.66 2.37
CA CYS A 88 -10.23 4.57 1.53
C CYS A 88 -10.22 3.29 0.67
N PHE A 89 -10.66 2.16 1.23
CA PHE A 89 -10.81 0.91 0.45
C PHE A 89 -11.89 1.03 -0.63
N ALA A 90 -13.00 1.71 -0.36
CA ALA A 90 -14.05 1.88 -1.37
C ALA A 90 -13.52 2.63 -2.60
N GLU A 91 -12.76 3.69 -2.38
CA GLU A 91 -12.14 4.46 -3.46
C GLU A 91 -11.06 3.66 -4.19
N LEU A 92 -10.15 3.04 -3.44
CA LEU A 92 -9.12 2.17 -3.99
C LEU A 92 -9.70 1.06 -4.88
N VAL A 93 -10.75 0.37 -4.42
CA VAL A 93 -11.38 -0.72 -5.18
C VAL A 93 -12.00 -0.17 -6.47
N GLY A 94 -12.65 0.99 -6.42
CA GLY A 94 -13.17 1.67 -7.62
C GLY A 94 -12.08 1.92 -8.66
N ASP A 95 -10.95 2.46 -8.24
CA ASP A 95 -9.79 2.70 -9.10
C ASP A 95 -9.20 1.40 -9.66
N LEU A 96 -9.08 0.37 -8.82
CA LEU A 96 -8.55 -0.94 -9.25
C LEU A 96 -9.45 -1.62 -10.29
N LEU A 97 -10.76 -1.52 -10.13
CA LEU A 97 -11.71 -2.03 -11.12
C LEU A 97 -11.61 -1.27 -12.43
N ALA A 98 -11.50 0.06 -12.39
CA ALA A 98 -11.30 0.89 -13.59
C ALA A 98 -9.98 0.56 -14.31
N ARG A 99 -8.93 0.19 -13.58
CA ARG A 99 -7.62 -0.26 -14.11
C ARG A 99 -7.62 -1.74 -14.54
N GLN A 100 -8.73 -2.45 -14.41
CA GLN A 100 -8.81 -3.90 -14.66
C GLN A 100 -7.77 -4.69 -13.85
N ALA A 101 -7.57 -4.32 -12.58
CA ALA A 101 -6.64 -4.98 -11.70
C ALA A 101 -7.07 -6.44 -11.45
N HIS A 102 -6.09 -7.35 -11.39
CA HIS A 102 -6.36 -8.76 -11.14
C HIS A 102 -6.06 -9.19 -9.69
N ARG A 103 -5.18 -8.50 -9.01
CA ARG A 103 -4.76 -8.89 -7.67
C ARG A 103 -4.63 -7.69 -6.74
N LEU A 104 -5.19 -7.82 -5.55
CA LEU A 104 -5.06 -6.91 -4.43
C LEU A 104 -4.44 -7.66 -3.26
N VAL A 105 -3.23 -7.29 -2.86
CA VAL A 105 -2.52 -7.85 -1.70
C VAL A 105 -2.52 -6.80 -0.60
N ILE A 106 -3.00 -7.17 0.57
CA ILE A 106 -3.16 -6.27 1.72
C ILE A 106 -2.25 -6.77 2.84
N ASP A 107 -1.51 -5.86 3.48
CA ASP A 107 -0.76 -6.23 4.68
C ASP A 107 -1.69 -6.68 5.78
N SER A 108 -1.42 -7.88 6.31
CA SER A 108 -2.28 -8.53 7.30
C SER A 108 -2.25 -7.79 8.63
N ARG A 109 -3.43 -7.56 9.19
CA ARG A 109 -3.64 -7.06 10.54
C ARG A 109 -4.11 -8.17 11.50
N ASN A 110 -3.85 -9.43 11.13
CA ASN A 110 -4.26 -10.62 11.88
C ASN A 110 -5.80 -10.68 12.09
N GLU A 111 -6.25 -10.65 13.33
CA GLU A 111 -7.68 -10.74 13.66
C GLU A 111 -8.56 -9.63 13.06
N GLN A 112 -7.96 -8.51 12.65
CA GLN A 112 -8.68 -7.39 12.04
C GLN A 112 -8.91 -7.56 10.53
N ASP A 113 -8.30 -8.53 9.88
CA ASP A 113 -8.45 -8.79 8.44
C ASP A 113 -9.91 -9.07 8.07
N ILE A 114 -10.70 -9.62 8.99
CA ILE A 114 -12.13 -9.87 8.80
C ILE A 114 -12.94 -8.60 8.49
N TYR A 115 -12.52 -7.44 8.99
CA TYR A 115 -13.20 -6.17 8.68
C TYR A 115 -12.98 -5.77 7.22
N ASP A 116 -11.76 -5.98 6.72
CA ASP A 116 -11.44 -5.75 5.31
C ASP A 116 -12.19 -6.73 4.40
N GLU A 117 -12.23 -8.02 4.77
CA GLU A 117 -12.97 -9.04 4.02
C GLU A 117 -14.45 -8.68 3.87
N ARG A 118 -15.08 -8.23 4.95
CA ARG A 118 -16.48 -7.78 4.93
C ARG A 118 -16.68 -6.58 4.01
N THR A 119 -15.76 -5.62 4.06
CA THR A 119 -15.79 -4.42 3.22
C THR A 119 -15.60 -4.78 1.76
N LEU A 120 -14.59 -5.57 1.44
CA LEU A 120 -14.27 -6.00 0.08
C LEU A 120 -15.39 -6.87 -0.52
N ARG A 121 -15.94 -7.80 0.26
CA ARG A 121 -17.09 -8.62 -0.16
C ARG A 121 -18.31 -7.75 -0.50
N ARG A 122 -18.59 -6.71 0.28
CA ARG A 122 -19.67 -5.78 0.00
C ARG A 122 -19.40 -4.98 -1.28
N LEU A 123 -18.17 -4.51 -1.50
CA LEU A 123 -17.79 -3.70 -2.66
C LEU A 123 -17.71 -4.51 -3.96
N LEU A 124 -17.23 -5.74 -3.89
CA LEU A 124 -17.02 -6.61 -5.06
C LEU A 124 -18.20 -7.55 -5.32
N GLY A 125 -19.18 -7.59 -4.42
CA GLY A 125 -20.30 -8.52 -4.45
C GLY A 125 -19.95 -9.91 -3.88
N SER A 126 -20.99 -10.76 -3.76
CA SER A 126 -20.87 -12.09 -3.17
C SER A 126 -20.26 -13.13 -4.12
N GLN A 127 -20.11 -12.79 -5.40
CA GLN A 127 -19.57 -13.70 -6.41
C GLN A 127 -18.23 -13.20 -6.96
N PRO A 128 -17.15 -13.97 -6.79
CA PRO A 128 -15.83 -13.61 -7.35
C PRO A 128 -15.83 -13.47 -8.88
N SER A 129 -16.79 -14.09 -9.56
CA SER A 129 -16.97 -13.97 -11.02
C SER A 129 -17.51 -12.62 -11.48
N ALA A 130 -18.04 -11.79 -10.58
CA ALA A 130 -18.52 -10.44 -10.94
C ALA A 130 -17.37 -9.44 -11.14
N SER A 131 -16.19 -9.72 -10.59
CA SER A 131 -14.96 -8.98 -10.84
C SER A 131 -13.80 -9.95 -11.02
N GLN A 132 -12.82 -9.58 -11.85
CA GLN A 132 -11.59 -10.37 -12.01
C GLN A 132 -10.57 -10.09 -10.88
N LEU A 133 -10.90 -9.22 -9.94
CA LEU A 133 -10.03 -8.82 -8.85
C LEU A 133 -10.08 -9.86 -7.72
N VAL A 134 -8.96 -10.54 -7.51
CA VAL A 134 -8.73 -11.42 -6.37
C VAL A 134 -7.99 -10.65 -5.28
N TYR A 135 -8.46 -10.76 -4.03
CA TYR A 135 -7.81 -10.12 -2.88
C TYR A 135 -7.36 -11.15 -1.85
N GLU A 136 -6.27 -10.83 -1.18
CA GLU A 136 -5.70 -11.65 -0.11
C GLU A 136 -4.97 -10.78 0.92
N HIS A 137 -4.97 -11.24 2.18
CA HIS A 137 -4.12 -10.70 3.23
C HIS A 137 -2.84 -11.52 3.32
N VAL A 138 -1.70 -10.86 3.35
CA VAL A 138 -0.38 -11.50 3.38
C VAL A 138 0.49 -10.82 4.43
N ASP A 139 1.23 -11.61 5.19
CA ASP A 139 2.24 -11.09 6.12
C ASP A 139 3.39 -10.43 5.37
N SER A 140 3.84 -9.26 5.82
CA SER A 140 4.90 -8.47 5.19
C SER A 140 6.24 -9.20 5.09
N THR A 141 6.49 -10.22 5.92
CA THR A 141 7.69 -11.07 5.79
C THR A 141 7.63 -11.97 4.56
N SER A 142 6.45 -12.22 4.01
CA SER A 142 6.23 -13.10 2.86
C SER A 142 6.13 -12.35 1.53
N GLU A 143 5.74 -11.05 1.56
CA GLU A 143 5.55 -10.26 0.34
C GLU A 143 6.30 -8.92 0.43
N SER A 144 7.45 -8.86 -0.21
CA SER A 144 8.33 -7.68 -0.15
C SER A 144 7.80 -6.44 -0.88
N LEU A 145 6.78 -6.58 -1.74
CA LEU A 145 6.17 -5.41 -2.41
C LEU A 145 5.26 -4.62 -1.48
N LEU A 146 4.79 -5.21 -0.37
CA LEU A 146 4.11 -4.47 0.70
C LEU A 146 5.01 -3.41 1.33
N TRP A 147 6.34 -3.63 1.35
CA TRP A 147 7.29 -2.64 1.90
C TRP A 147 7.32 -1.33 1.11
N ILE A 148 7.02 -1.37 -0.19
CA ILE A 148 6.88 -0.13 -0.99
C ILE A 148 5.71 0.69 -0.47
N ALA A 149 4.58 0.05 -0.20
CA ALA A 149 3.40 0.69 0.36
C ALA A 149 3.64 1.21 1.78
N ASP A 150 4.31 0.44 2.67
CA ASP A 150 4.71 0.88 4.03
C ASP A 150 5.56 2.15 3.97
N VAL A 151 6.61 2.16 3.15
CA VAL A 151 7.48 3.33 3.00
C VAL A 151 6.71 4.53 2.46
N ALA A 152 5.88 4.33 1.43
CA ALA A 152 5.09 5.41 0.82
C ALA A 152 4.06 5.97 1.80
N ALA A 153 3.32 5.12 2.51
CA ALA A 153 2.35 5.51 3.52
C ALA A 153 3.02 6.32 4.63
N TRP A 154 4.16 5.84 5.13
CA TRP A 154 4.90 6.53 6.18
C TRP A 154 5.43 7.89 5.71
N CYS A 155 6.07 7.95 4.54
CA CYS A 155 6.64 9.18 3.99
C CYS A 155 5.55 10.21 3.69
N PHE A 156 4.43 9.78 3.12
CA PHE A 156 3.30 10.66 2.84
C PHE A 156 2.72 11.24 4.14
N GLY A 157 2.49 10.41 5.16
CA GLY A 157 1.99 10.83 6.46
C GLY A 157 2.95 11.73 7.24
N ALA A 158 4.26 11.57 7.08
CA ALA A 158 5.28 12.43 7.69
C ALA A 158 5.35 13.83 7.03
N GLY A 159 4.88 13.96 5.79
CA GLY A 159 4.78 15.24 5.09
C GLY A 159 6.11 15.83 4.62
N ARG A 160 6.04 17.10 4.15
CA ARG A 160 7.21 17.94 3.79
C ARG A 160 8.31 17.20 3.02
N GLU A 161 9.53 17.13 3.59
CA GLU A 161 10.72 16.52 3.00
C GLU A 161 10.49 15.07 2.58
N TRP A 162 9.74 14.30 3.38
CA TRP A 162 9.48 12.89 3.10
C TRP A 162 8.59 12.67 1.88
N ARG A 163 7.56 13.51 1.71
CA ARG A 163 6.73 13.48 0.49
C ARG A 163 7.57 13.79 -0.75
N LYS A 164 8.43 14.81 -0.68
CA LYS A 164 9.32 15.16 -1.80
C LYS A 164 10.23 14.02 -2.21
N ARG A 165 10.70 13.19 -1.25
CA ARG A 165 11.57 12.06 -1.56
C ARG A 165 10.90 10.98 -2.38
N ILE A 166 9.62 10.73 -2.15
CA ILE A 166 8.86 9.69 -2.85
C ILE A 166 8.02 10.24 -4.01
N ASP A 167 8.06 11.53 -4.25
CA ASP A 167 7.32 12.20 -5.34
C ASP A 167 7.50 11.52 -6.72
N PRO A 168 8.70 11.05 -7.09
CA PRO A 168 8.90 10.40 -8.38
C PRO A 168 8.03 9.17 -8.65
N VAL A 169 7.58 8.47 -7.60
CA VAL A 169 6.71 7.29 -7.73
C VAL A 169 5.23 7.60 -7.43
N MET A 170 4.94 8.81 -6.91
CA MET A 170 3.58 9.21 -6.60
C MET A 170 2.79 9.52 -7.88
N SER A 171 1.72 8.78 -8.11
CA SER A 171 0.86 8.93 -9.29
C SER A 171 -0.43 9.67 -8.96
N THR A 172 -1.09 9.30 -7.88
CA THR A 172 -2.42 9.81 -7.52
C THR A 172 -2.52 10.01 -6.01
N VAL A 173 -3.12 11.11 -5.62
CA VAL A 173 -3.49 11.38 -4.21
C VAL A 173 -4.95 11.79 -4.18
N ILE A 174 -5.76 11.03 -3.46
CA ILE A 174 -7.20 11.28 -3.28
C ILE A 174 -7.46 11.57 -1.81
N ASP A 175 -7.97 12.77 -1.55
CA ASP A 175 -8.38 13.18 -0.22
C ASP A 175 -9.92 13.10 -0.12
N LEU A 176 -10.38 12.31 0.84
CA LEU A 176 -11.80 12.01 1.06
C LEU A 176 -12.44 12.89 2.16
N GLY A 177 -11.70 13.88 2.65
CA GLY A 177 -12.17 14.84 3.68
C GLY A 177 -11.93 14.40 5.13
#